data_50e0532320b694bd472033f35ce32cf6
#
_entry.id   50e0532320b694bd472033f35ce32cf6
#
_cell.length_a   1.000
_cell.length_b   1.000
_cell.length_c   1.000
_cell.angle_alpha   90.00
_cell.angle_beta   90.00
_cell.angle_gamma   90.00
#
_symmetry.space_group_name_H-M   'P 1'
#
loop_
_entity.id
_entity.type
_entity.pdbx_description
1 polymer ?
#
loop_
_entity_poly.entity_id
_entity_poly.type
_entity_poly.pdbx_seq_one_letter_code
_entity_poly.pdbx_strand_id
1 'polypeptide(L)'
;TDECEKLGYPLIVKPSSLGSSIGVGKACCRNELINLLDAAALWDDRIIVEKAFENFDELNCAAIGFEDKIIVSEVEQPYGYKDILDFDDKYRGACKGRMIPASVPDEVRNEVREMTKLLYKQLGCGGIIRVDFIRKDGIFVNEINTVPGSLAEYLFSCDGITFPGLIDALIEN
;
A
#
# COMPACT_ATOMS: atom_id res chain seq x y z
N THR A 1 0.61 -21.74 13.42
CA THR A 1 1.32 -22.24 12.22
C THR A 1 0.38 -23.08 11.35
N ASP A 2 -0.28 -24.13 11.89
CA ASP A 2 -1.15 -25.03 11.11
C ASP A 2 -2.34 -24.30 10.45
N GLU A 3 -2.92 -23.29 11.08
CA GLU A 3 -3.97 -22.45 10.50
C GLU A 3 -3.44 -21.61 9.33
N CYS A 4 -2.22 -21.09 9.45
CA CYS A 4 -1.59 -20.30 8.38
C CYS A 4 -1.32 -21.15 7.14
N GLU A 5 -0.93 -22.41 7.32
CA GLU A 5 -0.65 -23.33 6.22
C GLU A 5 -1.86 -23.64 5.34
N LYS A 6 -3.07 -23.47 5.87
CA LYS A 6 -4.33 -23.62 5.09
C LYS A 6 -4.43 -22.60 3.95
N LEU A 7 -3.72 -21.47 4.05
CA LEU A 7 -3.64 -20.47 2.98
C LEU A 7 -2.81 -20.95 1.78
N GLY A 8 -1.95 -21.96 1.99
CA GLY A 8 -1.04 -22.52 0.99
C GLY A 8 0.16 -21.59 0.71
N TYR A 9 1.34 -22.19 0.55
CA TYR A 9 2.58 -21.46 0.25
C TYR A 9 2.60 -20.91 -1.19
N PRO A 10 3.37 -19.85 -1.46
CA PRO A 10 4.12 -19.04 -0.51
C PRO A 10 3.24 -18.11 0.32
N LEU A 11 3.71 -17.74 1.52
CA LEU A 11 3.04 -16.86 2.48
C LEU A 11 3.88 -15.61 2.75
N ILE A 12 3.21 -14.48 3.00
CA ILE A 12 3.84 -13.28 3.56
C ILE A 12 3.56 -13.26 5.05
N VAL A 13 4.60 -12.98 5.83
CA VAL A 13 4.53 -12.74 7.28
C VAL A 13 4.92 -11.30 7.53
N LYS A 14 4.11 -10.54 8.26
CA LYS A 14 4.38 -9.13 8.57
C LYS A 14 3.87 -8.74 9.95
N PRO A 15 4.62 -7.92 10.73
CA PRO A 15 4.10 -7.27 11.92
C PRO A 15 2.94 -6.33 11.54
N SER A 16 1.89 -6.28 12.37
CA SER A 16 0.67 -5.53 12.01
C SER A 16 0.80 -4.02 12.16
N SER A 17 1.71 -3.55 13.03
CA SER A 17 1.83 -2.13 13.39
C SER A 17 3.05 -1.44 12.79
N LEU A 18 3.91 -2.18 12.08
CA LEU A 18 5.13 -1.63 11.48
C LEU A 18 4.93 -1.27 10.01
N GLY A 19 5.67 -0.25 9.57
CA GLY A 19 5.73 0.18 8.18
C GLY A 19 7.09 -0.10 7.52
N SER A 20 7.26 0.39 6.30
CA SER A 20 8.52 0.34 5.54
C SER A 20 9.10 -1.07 5.35
N SER A 21 8.25 -2.08 5.29
CA SER A 21 8.61 -3.50 5.16
C SER A 21 9.50 -4.04 6.29
N ILE A 22 9.56 -3.39 7.44
CA ILE A 22 10.32 -3.87 8.59
C ILE A 22 9.66 -5.16 9.12
N GLY A 23 10.44 -6.25 9.22
CA GLY A 23 9.95 -7.53 9.70
C GLY A 23 9.05 -8.29 8.71
N VAL A 24 8.92 -7.82 7.47
CA VAL A 24 8.18 -8.53 6.41
C VAL A 24 9.07 -9.60 5.80
N GLY A 25 8.51 -10.80 5.60
CA GLY A 25 9.22 -11.88 4.95
C GLY A 25 8.29 -12.83 4.17
N LYS A 26 8.86 -13.53 3.19
CA LYS A 26 8.17 -14.53 2.38
C LYS A 26 8.59 -15.93 2.83
N ALA A 27 7.62 -16.74 3.22
CA ALA A 27 7.81 -18.15 3.59
C ALA A 27 7.35 -19.04 2.43
N CYS A 28 8.23 -19.93 1.97
CA CYS A 28 7.94 -20.92 0.95
C CYS A 28 7.70 -22.32 1.55
N CYS A 29 8.00 -22.49 2.84
CA CYS A 29 7.81 -23.74 3.56
C CYS A 29 7.57 -23.48 5.07
N ARG A 30 7.20 -24.56 5.79
CA ARG A 30 6.91 -24.52 7.23
C ARG A 30 8.07 -23.97 8.08
N ASN A 31 9.29 -24.37 7.80
CA ASN A 31 10.45 -23.93 8.58
C ASN A 31 10.70 -22.42 8.41
N GLU A 32 10.57 -21.91 7.21
CA GLU A 32 10.65 -20.47 6.94
C GLU A 32 9.51 -19.70 7.63
N LEU A 33 8.29 -20.25 7.59
CA LEU A 33 7.14 -19.65 8.27
C LEU A 33 7.38 -19.53 9.78
N ILE A 34 7.89 -20.59 10.43
CA ILE A 34 8.20 -20.56 11.87
C ILE A 34 9.24 -19.48 12.15
N ASN A 35 10.36 -19.49 11.43
CA ASN A 35 11.44 -18.52 11.63
C ASN A 35 10.96 -17.07 11.45
N LEU A 36 10.09 -16.82 10.45
CA LEU A 36 9.54 -15.48 10.22
C LEU A 36 8.53 -15.07 11.29
N LEU A 37 7.72 -15.99 11.79
CA LEU A 37 6.81 -15.72 12.91
C LEU A 37 7.59 -15.36 14.18
N ASP A 38 8.64 -16.12 14.49
CA ASP A 38 9.50 -15.85 15.66
C ASP A 38 10.22 -14.51 15.52
N ALA A 39 10.71 -14.18 14.33
CA ALA A 39 11.34 -12.90 14.04
C ALA A 39 10.35 -11.73 14.13
N ALA A 40 9.15 -11.87 13.57
CA ALA A 40 8.11 -10.83 13.62
C ALA A 40 7.61 -10.59 15.06
N ALA A 41 7.53 -11.65 15.88
CA ALA A 41 7.13 -11.56 17.27
C ALA A 41 8.09 -10.74 18.15
N LEU A 42 9.31 -10.49 17.71
CA LEU A 42 10.23 -9.58 18.39
C LEU A 42 9.84 -8.09 18.21
N TRP A 43 8.99 -7.80 17.24
CA TRP A 43 8.63 -6.43 16.86
C TRP A 43 7.18 -6.07 17.17
N ASP A 44 6.27 -7.06 17.15
CA ASP A 44 4.84 -6.80 17.31
C ASP A 44 4.15 -8.04 17.94
N ASP A 45 3.24 -7.80 18.85
CA ASP A 45 2.41 -8.86 19.45
C ASP A 45 1.36 -9.40 18.47
N ARG A 46 1.07 -8.67 17.39
CA ARG A 46 0.14 -9.08 16.33
C ARG A 46 0.88 -9.23 15.00
N ILE A 47 0.74 -10.42 14.43
CA ILE A 47 1.40 -10.78 13.18
C ILE A 47 0.31 -11.14 12.16
N ILE A 48 0.43 -10.56 10.98
CA ILE A 48 -0.43 -10.88 9.84
C ILE A 48 0.29 -11.93 9.00
N VAL A 49 -0.43 -12.99 8.64
CA VAL A 49 0.01 -13.99 7.66
C VAL A 49 -0.99 -14.03 6.53
N GLU A 50 -0.54 -13.84 5.33
CA GLU A 50 -1.38 -13.77 4.14
C GLU A 50 -0.79 -14.58 2.97
N LYS A 51 -1.62 -14.92 2.00
CA LYS A 51 -1.17 -15.56 0.77
C LYS A 51 -0.27 -14.59 0.00
N ALA A 52 0.93 -15.04 -0.37
CA ALA A 52 1.79 -14.24 -1.25
C ALA A 52 1.24 -14.21 -2.67
N PHE A 53 1.17 -13.02 -3.25
CA PHE A 53 0.97 -12.85 -4.67
C PHE A 53 2.31 -12.91 -5.41
N GLU A 54 2.30 -13.46 -6.62
CA GLU A 54 3.44 -13.49 -7.53
C GLU A 54 2.99 -12.96 -8.90
N ASN A 55 3.86 -12.22 -9.59
CA ASN A 55 3.56 -11.61 -10.89
C ASN A 55 2.30 -10.73 -10.84
N PHE A 56 2.35 -9.67 -10.09
CA PHE A 56 1.27 -8.70 -9.91
C PHE A 56 1.74 -7.28 -10.25
N ASP A 57 0.79 -6.40 -10.53
CA ASP A 57 1.02 -4.97 -10.57
C ASP A 57 0.72 -4.37 -9.19
N GLU A 58 1.55 -3.45 -8.73
CA GLU A 58 1.26 -2.59 -7.60
C GLU A 58 0.62 -1.30 -8.10
N LEU A 59 -0.45 -0.86 -7.43
CA LEU A 59 -1.13 0.40 -7.74
C LEU A 59 -1.33 1.17 -6.44
N ASN A 60 -1.05 2.48 -6.47
CA ASN A 60 -1.22 3.33 -5.29
C ASN A 60 -2.19 4.47 -5.61
N CYS A 61 -3.05 4.80 -4.66
CA CYS A 61 -3.98 5.91 -4.79
C CYS A 61 -4.17 6.59 -3.44
N ALA A 62 -4.23 7.91 -3.44
CA ALA A 62 -4.40 8.70 -2.22
C ALA A 62 -5.77 9.35 -2.17
N ALA A 63 -6.24 9.64 -0.95
CA ALA A 63 -7.43 10.43 -0.72
C ALA A 63 -7.23 11.40 0.44
N ILE A 64 -7.89 12.55 0.34
CA ILE A 64 -7.93 13.58 1.39
C ILE A 64 -9.36 14.11 1.53
N GLY A 65 -9.81 14.34 2.76
CA GLY A 65 -10.99 15.15 3.00
C GLY A 65 -10.68 16.62 2.73
N PHE A 66 -11.60 17.34 2.18
CA PHE A 66 -11.52 18.77 1.98
C PHE A 66 -12.93 19.35 1.96
N GLU A 67 -13.22 20.27 2.87
CA GLU A 67 -14.58 20.70 3.13
C GLU A 67 -15.49 19.46 3.31
N ASP A 68 -16.65 19.39 2.88
CA ASP A 68 -17.51 18.17 2.96
C ASP A 68 -17.26 17.16 1.83
N LYS A 69 -16.09 17.19 1.18
CA LYS A 69 -15.77 16.38 0.01
C LYS A 69 -14.56 15.49 0.26
N ILE A 70 -14.50 14.36 -0.43
CA ILE A 70 -13.33 13.49 -0.51
C ILE A 70 -12.72 13.67 -1.90
N ILE A 71 -11.51 14.21 -1.94
CA ILE A 71 -10.72 14.30 -3.15
C ILE A 71 -9.85 13.06 -3.24
N VAL A 72 -9.89 12.38 -4.38
CA VAL A 72 -9.11 11.16 -4.66
C VAL A 72 -8.11 11.48 -5.77
N SER A 73 -6.86 11.16 -5.55
CA SER A 73 -5.77 11.43 -6.48
C SER A 73 -5.84 10.59 -7.75
N GLU A 74 -4.95 10.87 -8.69
CA GLU A 74 -4.64 9.94 -9.77
C GLU A 74 -3.97 8.66 -9.22
N VAL A 75 -4.00 7.58 -10.01
CA VAL A 75 -3.41 6.29 -9.67
C VAL A 75 -1.98 6.20 -10.14
N GLU A 76 -1.08 5.79 -9.25
CA GLU A 76 0.32 5.49 -9.54
C GLU A 76 0.48 3.99 -9.79
N GLN A 77 1.37 3.64 -10.71
CA GLN A 77 1.96 2.32 -10.85
C GLN A 77 3.46 2.41 -10.61
N PRO A 78 3.97 1.96 -9.45
CA PRO A 78 5.41 1.81 -9.22
C PRO A 78 5.99 0.75 -10.16
N TYR A 79 7.23 0.93 -10.62
CA TYR A 79 7.93 -0.08 -11.43
C TYR A 79 9.42 -0.18 -11.07
N GLY A 80 10.04 -1.30 -11.45
CA GLY A 80 11.45 -1.56 -11.17
C GLY A 80 11.68 -2.22 -9.81
N TYR A 81 10.65 -2.75 -9.18
CA TYR A 81 10.73 -3.51 -7.95
C TYR A 81 10.66 -5.02 -8.23
N LYS A 82 11.40 -5.82 -7.48
CA LYS A 82 11.28 -7.27 -7.45
C LYS A 82 10.39 -7.67 -6.26
N ASP A 83 9.77 -8.81 -6.36
CA ASP A 83 8.73 -9.47 -5.53
C ASP A 83 8.35 -8.92 -4.14
N ILE A 84 9.27 -8.46 -3.34
CA ILE A 84 9.04 -7.79 -2.05
C ILE A 84 9.99 -6.61 -1.96
N LEU A 85 9.43 -5.42 -1.80
CA LEU A 85 10.21 -4.23 -1.49
C LEU A 85 10.79 -4.35 -0.09
N ASP A 86 12.06 -4.69 0.04
CA ASP A 86 12.77 -4.54 1.28
C ASP A 86 13.08 -3.06 1.60
N PHE A 87 13.59 -2.79 2.79
CA PHE A 87 13.93 -1.44 3.21
C PHE A 87 15.00 -0.81 2.31
N ASP A 88 15.99 -1.59 1.88
CA ASP A 88 17.06 -1.12 1.01
C ASP A 88 16.52 -0.84 -0.40
N ASP A 89 15.56 -1.63 -0.87
CA ASP A 89 14.86 -1.39 -2.12
C ASP A 89 14.05 -0.09 -2.10
N LYS A 90 13.39 0.24 -1.00
CA LYS A 90 12.61 1.48 -0.86
C LYS A 90 13.48 2.74 -0.83
N TYR A 91 14.69 2.68 -0.29
CA TYR A 91 15.50 3.88 0.00
C TYR A 91 16.85 3.95 -0.70
N ARG A 92 17.42 2.84 -1.22
CA ARG A 92 18.78 2.79 -1.78
C ARG A 92 18.90 2.23 -3.20
N GLY A 93 17.83 1.68 -3.79
CA GLY A 93 17.88 1.00 -5.08
C GLY A 93 17.99 1.95 -6.29
N ALA A 94 18.74 1.53 -7.28
CA ALA A 94 18.91 2.25 -8.54
C ALA A 94 17.70 2.07 -9.48
N CYS A 95 17.37 3.13 -10.26
CA CYS A 95 16.39 3.12 -11.35
C CYS A 95 14.98 2.65 -10.98
N LYS A 96 14.45 3.17 -9.88
CA LYS A 96 13.04 3.00 -9.53
C LYS A 96 12.25 4.15 -10.14
N GLY A 97 11.14 3.82 -10.76
CA GLY A 97 10.27 4.80 -11.39
C GLY A 97 8.83 4.62 -10.97
N ARG A 98 8.03 5.56 -11.40
CA ARG A 98 6.59 5.54 -11.22
C ARG A 98 5.91 6.03 -12.49
N MET A 99 4.78 5.47 -12.83
CA MET A 99 3.90 5.99 -13.86
C MET A 99 2.65 6.59 -13.23
N ILE A 100 2.38 7.84 -13.54
CA ILE A 100 1.19 8.57 -13.11
C ILE A 100 0.69 9.34 -14.34
N PRO A 101 -0.50 9.04 -14.86
CA PRO A 101 -1.39 7.94 -14.50
C PRO A 101 -0.77 6.54 -14.69
N ALA A 102 -1.23 5.56 -13.90
CA ALA A 102 -0.85 4.17 -14.04
C ALA A 102 -1.12 3.63 -15.47
N SER A 103 -0.23 2.79 -15.99
CA SER A 103 -0.35 2.16 -17.30
C SER A 103 -1.30 0.95 -17.28
N VAL A 104 -2.51 1.17 -16.82
CA VAL A 104 -3.60 0.19 -16.77
C VAL A 104 -4.85 0.78 -17.43
N PRO A 105 -5.85 -0.04 -17.85
CA PRO A 105 -7.10 0.47 -18.40
C PRO A 105 -7.79 1.49 -17.51
N ASP A 106 -8.53 2.43 -18.09
CA ASP A 106 -9.25 3.48 -17.36
C ASP A 106 -10.25 2.90 -16.36
N GLU A 107 -10.89 1.80 -16.69
CA GLU A 107 -11.82 1.09 -15.83
C GLU A 107 -11.14 0.65 -14.53
N VAL A 108 -9.90 0.14 -14.63
CA VAL A 108 -9.09 -0.28 -13.46
C VAL A 108 -8.72 0.94 -12.61
N ARG A 109 -8.28 2.05 -13.23
CA ARG A 109 -7.97 3.27 -12.47
C ARG A 109 -9.20 3.81 -11.75
N ASN A 110 -10.34 3.83 -12.43
CA ASN A 110 -11.59 4.27 -11.83
C ASN A 110 -12.01 3.36 -10.67
N GLU A 111 -11.89 2.03 -10.80
CA GLU A 111 -12.19 1.08 -9.73
C GLU A 111 -11.30 1.32 -8.50
N VAL A 112 -9.97 1.48 -8.70
CA VAL A 112 -9.01 1.80 -7.63
C VAL A 112 -9.39 3.10 -6.92
N ARG A 113 -9.74 4.16 -7.67
CA ARG A 113 -10.15 5.46 -7.11
C ARG A 113 -11.44 5.34 -6.29
N GLU A 114 -12.44 4.62 -6.79
CA GLU A 114 -13.70 4.43 -6.06
C GLU A 114 -13.48 3.56 -4.80
N MET A 115 -12.66 2.53 -4.87
CA MET A 115 -12.28 1.74 -3.69
C MET A 115 -11.55 2.59 -2.65
N THR A 116 -10.62 3.44 -3.06
CA THR A 116 -9.90 4.37 -2.16
C THR A 116 -10.86 5.32 -1.47
N LYS A 117 -11.80 5.90 -2.22
CA LYS A 117 -12.85 6.79 -1.69
C LYS A 117 -13.76 6.08 -0.70
N LEU A 118 -14.16 4.86 -1.04
CA LEU A 118 -15.00 4.04 -0.17
C LEU A 118 -14.29 3.72 1.15
N LEU A 119 -13.02 3.28 1.08
CA LEU A 119 -12.20 3.00 2.26
C LEU A 119 -12.01 4.22 3.14
N TYR A 120 -11.69 5.38 2.54
CA TYR A 120 -11.57 6.64 3.27
C TYR A 120 -12.83 6.93 4.10
N LYS A 121 -13.99 6.81 3.47
CA LYS A 121 -15.29 7.06 4.11
C LYS A 121 -15.63 6.02 5.18
N GLN A 122 -15.46 4.74 4.87
CA GLN A 122 -15.83 3.63 5.77
C GLN A 122 -14.99 3.59 7.04
N LEU A 123 -13.71 3.96 6.93
CA LEU A 123 -12.79 4.01 8.07
C LEU A 123 -12.89 5.32 8.87
N GLY A 124 -13.70 6.27 8.42
CA GLY A 124 -13.81 7.57 9.08
C GLY A 124 -12.49 8.33 9.09
N CYS A 125 -11.71 8.23 8.00
CA CYS A 125 -10.42 8.89 7.91
C CYS A 125 -10.58 10.41 7.93
N GLY A 126 -9.71 11.09 8.69
CA GLY A 126 -9.48 12.53 8.61
C GLY A 126 -8.08 12.80 8.05
N GLY A 127 -7.90 13.86 7.30
CA GLY A 127 -6.61 14.18 6.69
C GLY A 127 -6.33 13.34 5.43
N ILE A 128 -5.10 12.90 5.24
CA ILE A 128 -4.66 12.22 4.02
C ILE A 128 -4.34 10.74 4.28
N ILE A 129 -4.73 9.89 3.34
CA ILE A 129 -4.29 8.48 3.31
C ILE A 129 -3.74 8.13 1.92
N ARG A 130 -2.91 7.09 1.84
CA ARG A 130 -2.60 6.38 0.60
C ARG A 130 -2.94 4.92 0.77
N VAL A 131 -3.67 4.37 -0.18
CA VAL A 131 -3.99 2.95 -0.25
C VAL A 131 -3.12 2.32 -1.32
N ASP A 132 -2.43 1.27 -0.95
CA ASP A 132 -1.57 0.48 -1.81
C ASP A 132 -2.34 -0.80 -2.17
N PHE A 133 -2.46 -1.09 -3.46
CA PHE A 133 -3.22 -2.20 -4.02
C PHE A 133 -2.32 -3.18 -4.75
N ILE A 134 -2.73 -4.44 -4.74
CA ILE A 134 -2.20 -5.50 -5.61
C ILE A 134 -3.24 -5.80 -6.69
N ARG A 135 -2.83 -5.75 -7.96
CA ARG A 135 -3.64 -6.14 -9.11
C ARG A 135 -3.08 -7.41 -9.74
N LYS A 136 -3.89 -8.45 -9.80
CA LYS A 136 -3.60 -9.70 -10.53
C LYS A 136 -4.86 -10.18 -11.25
N ASP A 137 -5.58 -11.15 -10.73
CA ASP A 137 -6.87 -11.61 -11.26
C ASP A 137 -8.05 -10.79 -10.70
N GLY A 138 -7.77 -9.71 -10.01
CA GLY A 138 -8.65 -8.75 -9.37
C GLY A 138 -7.83 -7.65 -8.71
N ILE A 139 -8.49 -6.72 -8.03
CA ILE A 139 -7.86 -5.65 -7.27
C ILE A 139 -8.03 -5.96 -5.78
N PHE A 140 -6.91 -5.99 -5.05
CA PHE A 140 -6.86 -6.31 -3.63
C PHE A 140 -6.21 -5.17 -2.86
N VAL A 141 -6.80 -4.78 -1.73
CA VAL A 141 -6.16 -3.83 -0.80
C VAL A 141 -5.01 -4.54 -0.11
N ASN A 142 -3.81 -3.99 -0.21
CA ASN A 142 -2.62 -4.50 0.45
C ASN A 142 -2.35 -3.75 1.77
N GLU A 143 -2.34 -2.41 1.71
CA GLU A 143 -1.93 -1.58 2.85
C GLU A 143 -2.64 -0.22 2.79
N ILE A 144 -2.94 0.34 3.97
CA ILE A 144 -3.47 1.71 4.11
C ILE A 144 -2.48 2.52 4.94
N ASN A 145 -1.86 3.51 4.31
CA ASN A 145 -0.90 4.41 4.92
C ASN A 145 -1.62 5.67 5.40
N THR A 146 -1.76 5.82 6.72
CA THR A 146 -2.44 6.97 7.34
C THR A 146 -1.57 8.23 7.40
N VAL A 147 -0.26 8.09 7.25
CA VAL A 147 0.71 9.19 7.07
C VAL A 147 1.66 8.77 5.94
N PRO A 148 1.24 8.91 4.68
CA PRO A 148 2.05 8.46 3.55
C PRO A 148 3.32 9.32 3.39
N GLY A 149 4.36 8.73 2.84
CA GLY A 149 5.60 9.42 2.54
C GLY A 149 5.37 10.65 1.67
N SER A 150 6.00 11.79 1.99
CA SER A 150 5.78 13.09 1.34
C SER A 150 4.31 13.50 1.26
N LEU A 151 3.47 13.02 2.18
CA LEU A 151 2.02 13.21 2.18
C LEU A 151 1.36 12.80 0.84
N ALA A 152 2.00 11.92 0.08
CA ALA A 152 1.55 11.50 -1.26
C ALA A 152 1.25 12.68 -2.20
N GLU A 153 1.86 13.85 -2.00
CA GLU A 153 1.56 15.11 -2.70
C GLU A 153 1.72 14.98 -4.21
N TYR A 154 2.69 14.20 -4.63
CA TYR A 154 2.98 13.93 -6.03
C TYR A 154 1.83 13.27 -6.80
N LEU A 155 0.92 12.57 -6.10
CA LEU A 155 -0.28 11.96 -6.68
C LEU A 155 -1.34 13.01 -6.99
N PHE A 156 -1.44 14.06 -6.18
CA PHE A 156 -2.42 15.14 -6.34
C PHE A 156 -1.96 16.21 -7.32
N SER A 157 -0.66 16.32 -7.59
CA SER A 157 -0.12 17.31 -8.53
C SER A 157 -0.62 17.11 -9.96
N CYS A 158 -0.97 15.88 -10.35
CA CYS A 158 -1.59 15.59 -11.64
C CYS A 158 -3.00 16.20 -11.78
N ASP A 159 -3.70 16.36 -10.67
CA ASP A 159 -5.02 17.00 -10.59
C ASP A 159 -4.93 18.52 -10.34
N GLY A 160 -3.73 19.09 -10.42
CA GLY A 160 -3.47 20.51 -10.25
C GLY A 160 -3.48 21.00 -8.79
N ILE A 161 -3.52 20.09 -7.82
CA ILE A 161 -3.41 20.45 -6.40
C ILE A 161 -1.92 20.64 -6.07
N THR A 162 -1.58 21.87 -5.68
CA THR A 162 -0.22 22.21 -5.27
C THR A 162 0.05 21.75 -3.84
N PHE A 163 1.32 21.61 -3.46
CA PHE A 163 1.68 21.27 -2.08
C PHE A 163 1.11 22.25 -1.05
N PRO A 164 1.19 23.59 -1.23
CA PRO A 164 0.49 24.52 -0.33
C PRO A 164 -1.01 24.26 -0.23
N GLY A 165 -1.69 24.05 -1.36
CA GLY A 165 -3.12 23.75 -1.35
C GLY A 165 -3.46 22.44 -0.64
N LEU A 166 -2.57 21.43 -0.69
CA LEU A 166 -2.74 20.20 0.06
C LEU A 166 -2.58 20.44 1.58
N ILE A 167 -1.64 21.29 1.98
CA ILE A 167 -1.45 21.67 3.39
C ILE A 167 -2.65 22.48 3.89
N ASP A 168 -3.14 23.44 3.10
CA ASP A 168 -4.35 24.21 3.47
C ASP A 168 -5.54 23.26 3.69
N ALA A 169 -5.76 22.30 2.80
CA ALA A 169 -6.80 21.29 2.95
C ALA A 169 -6.65 20.44 4.23
N LEU A 170 -5.40 20.14 4.65
CA LEU A 170 -5.15 19.40 5.89
C LEU A 170 -5.38 20.22 7.16
N ILE A 171 -5.21 21.54 7.09
CA ILE A 171 -5.38 22.44 8.24
C ILE A 171 -6.87 22.80 8.43
N GLU A 172 -7.61 22.91 7.34
CA GLU A 172 -9.03 23.29 7.35
C GLU A 172 -9.97 22.11 7.61
N ASN A 173 -9.45 20.86 7.61
CA ASN A 173 -10.20 19.63 7.83
C ASN A 173 -10.10 19.19 9.31
#